data_d72184b3503f2e541d3b3a8e8f053b06
#
_entry.id   d72184b3503f2e541d3b3a8e8f053b06
#
_cell.length_a   1.000
_cell.length_b   1.000
_cell.length_c   1.000
_cell.angle_alpha   90.00
_cell.angle_beta   90.00
_cell.angle_gamma   90.00
#
_symmetry.space_group_name_H-M   'P 1'
#
loop_
_entity.id
_entity.type
_entity.pdbx_description
1 polymer ?
#
loop_
_entity_poly.entity_id
_entity_poly.type
_entity_poly.pdbx_seq_one_letter_code
_entity_poly.pdbx_strand_id
1 'polypeptide(L)'
;MADKDFKTIDEQIEILRSRGLTIEDETEAKDFLLRNNYYRVSGYSLTLRKNDVFAKSATFQNIEDIYNFDHEFRHIILHHIETIEVQMKSIYAYEFTKVYGPLGYLDTANFSNQAKHEEIIEKANQQKRQRLAHEAYLKHFINDLHQEIPLWAYVDLLTISDISFLYSISERPLKETIAHRFGLTMNRGSEILGQYMHSMTIIRNLCAHGSRIYNRLFEQKPSLNKKEQALLIRREDGTMDNSHFFGFFLIMRRLLPAENFAEMKEAVIALTEKYPFVRMDYYGFRDDWKEKL
;
A
#
# COMPACT_ATOMS: atom_id res chain seq x y z
N MET A 1 -14.78 28.54 -8.25
CA MET A 1 -13.37 28.10 -8.44
C MET A 1 -12.86 28.87 -9.63
N ALA A 2 -11.75 29.58 -9.50
CA ALA A 2 -11.14 30.21 -10.67
C ALA A 2 -10.72 29.10 -11.65
N ASP A 3 -11.23 29.17 -12.87
CA ASP A 3 -10.79 28.32 -13.97
C ASP A 3 -9.28 28.50 -14.13
N LYS A 4 -8.51 27.43 -13.93
CA LYS A 4 -7.06 27.50 -14.14
C LYS A 4 -6.82 27.28 -15.63
N ASP A 5 -6.41 28.35 -16.32
CA ASP A 5 -6.04 28.31 -17.73
C ASP A 5 -4.95 27.24 -17.98
N PHE A 6 -5.00 26.61 -19.15
CA PHE A 6 -3.94 25.76 -19.64
C PHE A 6 -2.62 26.54 -19.68
N LYS A 7 -1.51 25.89 -19.29
CA LYS A 7 -0.15 26.43 -19.33
C LYS A 7 0.74 25.47 -20.15
N THR A 8 1.43 26.04 -21.12
CA THR A 8 2.47 25.31 -21.87
C THR A 8 3.59 24.88 -20.95
N ILE A 9 4.44 23.95 -21.37
CA ILE A 9 5.60 23.51 -20.60
C ILE A 9 6.55 24.68 -20.32
N ASP A 10 6.76 25.55 -21.30
CA ASP A 10 7.57 26.76 -21.12
C ASP A 10 7.00 27.72 -20.05
N GLU A 11 5.69 27.93 -20.08
CA GLU A 11 5.02 28.72 -19.03
C GLU A 11 5.10 28.07 -17.65
N GLN A 12 5.08 26.73 -17.57
CA GLN A 12 5.24 26.00 -16.32
C GLN A 12 6.66 26.18 -15.76
N ILE A 13 7.69 26.13 -16.60
CA ILE A 13 9.08 26.43 -16.23
C ILE A 13 9.19 27.85 -15.68
N GLU A 14 8.63 28.86 -16.40
CA GLU A 14 8.66 30.24 -15.94
C GLU A 14 7.92 30.45 -14.61
N ILE A 15 6.81 29.74 -14.38
CA ILE A 15 6.12 29.75 -13.08
C ILE A 15 7.03 29.21 -11.97
N LEU A 16 7.76 28.12 -12.20
CA LEU A 16 8.69 27.57 -11.20
C LEU A 16 9.84 28.54 -10.92
N ARG A 17 10.44 29.14 -11.95
CA ARG A 17 11.48 30.15 -11.82
C ARG A 17 11.02 31.43 -11.09
N SER A 18 9.83 31.92 -11.42
CA SER A 18 9.27 33.11 -10.77
C SER A 18 9.01 32.90 -9.27
N ARG A 19 8.84 31.63 -8.85
CA ARG A 19 8.71 31.21 -7.46
C ARG A 19 10.06 30.95 -6.77
N GLY A 20 11.18 31.17 -7.46
CA GLY A 20 12.54 31.05 -6.92
C GLY A 20 13.18 29.67 -7.06
N LEU A 21 12.62 28.73 -7.87
CA LEU A 21 13.26 27.45 -8.12
C LEU A 21 14.43 27.59 -9.08
N THR A 22 15.61 27.08 -8.72
CA THR A 22 16.76 26.97 -9.62
C THR A 22 16.54 25.79 -10.58
N ILE A 23 16.68 26.05 -11.89
CA ILE A 23 16.55 25.05 -12.96
C ILE A 23 17.85 25.09 -13.75
N GLU A 24 18.71 24.10 -13.54
CA GLU A 24 20.05 24.03 -14.14
C GLU A 24 19.97 23.52 -15.59
N ASP A 25 19.25 22.42 -15.81
CA ASP A 25 18.95 21.86 -17.12
C ASP A 25 17.46 22.04 -17.46
N GLU A 26 17.20 23.05 -18.32
CA GLU A 26 15.83 23.36 -18.73
C GLU A 26 15.26 22.31 -19.66
N THR A 27 16.10 21.67 -20.48
CA THR A 27 15.65 20.65 -21.43
C THR A 27 15.19 19.40 -20.68
N GLU A 28 15.96 18.95 -19.72
CA GLU A 28 15.61 17.82 -18.85
C GLU A 28 14.34 18.14 -18.04
N ALA A 29 14.24 19.33 -17.45
CA ALA A 29 13.08 19.74 -16.67
C ALA A 29 11.79 19.78 -17.51
N LYS A 30 11.86 20.27 -18.76
CA LYS A 30 10.74 20.26 -19.70
C LYS A 30 10.29 18.85 -20.06
N ASP A 31 11.23 17.98 -20.39
CA ASP A 31 10.96 16.58 -20.66
C ASP A 31 10.37 15.85 -19.47
N PHE A 32 10.87 16.12 -18.27
CA PHE A 32 10.34 15.54 -17.03
C PHE A 32 8.91 15.99 -16.77
N LEU A 33 8.60 17.27 -16.91
CA LEU A 33 7.25 17.81 -16.74
C LEU A 33 6.27 17.26 -17.78
N LEU A 34 6.70 17.11 -19.02
CA LEU A 34 5.87 16.54 -20.10
C LEU A 34 5.49 15.07 -19.80
N ARG A 35 6.46 14.27 -19.34
CA ARG A 35 6.23 12.83 -19.04
C ARG A 35 5.46 12.61 -17.74
N ASN A 36 5.59 13.50 -16.75
CA ASN A 36 5.08 13.26 -15.41
C ASN A 36 3.92 14.19 -14.98
N ASN A 37 3.49 15.11 -15.82
CA ASN A 37 2.46 16.10 -15.56
C ASN A 37 2.82 17.07 -14.41
N TYR A 38 2.76 18.36 -14.69
CA TYR A 38 3.07 19.43 -13.73
C TYR A 38 2.33 19.30 -12.40
N TYR A 39 1.03 19.00 -12.42
CA TYR A 39 0.23 18.87 -11.20
C TYR A 39 0.75 17.76 -10.29
N ARG A 40 1.13 16.62 -10.88
CA ARG A 40 1.73 15.50 -10.16
C ARG A 40 3.09 15.89 -9.57
N VAL A 41 3.97 16.47 -10.37
CA VAL A 41 5.33 16.92 -9.96
C VAL A 41 5.26 17.97 -8.87
N SER A 42 4.33 18.94 -8.97
CA SER A 42 4.15 19.98 -7.97
C SER A 42 3.84 19.46 -6.56
N GLY A 43 3.23 18.27 -6.45
CA GLY A 43 2.99 17.60 -5.17
C GLY A 43 4.27 17.21 -4.42
N TYR A 44 5.36 16.96 -5.14
CA TYR A 44 6.67 16.60 -4.56
C TYR A 44 7.49 17.84 -4.16
N SER A 45 7.14 19.01 -4.66
CA SER A 45 7.81 20.27 -4.34
C SER A 45 7.29 20.94 -3.05
N LEU A 46 6.23 20.41 -2.43
CA LEU A 46 5.56 21.06 -1.29
C LEU A 46 6.47 21.25 -0.08
N THR A 47 7.43 20.37 0.14
CA THR A 47 8.39 20.44 1.25
C THR A 47 9.58 21.37 0.97
N LEU A 48 9.73 21.82 -0.27
CA LEU A 48 10.81 22.71 -0.74
C LEU A 48 10.37 24.19 -0.78
N ARG A 49 9.10 24.47 -0.50
CA ARG A 49 8.52 25.82 -0.60
C ARG A 49 7.60 26.16 0.56
N LYS A 50 7.51 27.45 0.86
CA LYS A 50 6.56 28.01 1.81
C LYS A 50 5.83 29.19 1.14
N ASN A 51 4.49 29.23 1.21
CA ASN A 51 3.67 30.24 0.54
C ASN A 51 4.02 30.41 -0.96
N ASP A 52 4.16 29.27 -1.65
CA ASP A 52 4.56 29.20 -3.07
C ASP A 52 5.93 29.77 -3.45
N VAL A 53 6.77 30.13 -2.48
CA VAL A 53 8.16 30.58 -2.69
C VAL A 53 9.10 29.44 -2.29
N PHE A 54 9.97 29.03 -3.21
CA PHE A 54 10.98 27.99 -2.97
C PHE A 54 12.10 28.48 -2.04
N ALA A 55 12.67 27.58 -1.27
CA ALA A 55 13.89 27.87 -0.52
C ALA A 55 15.03 28.16 -1.48
N LYS A 56 15.97 29.07 -1.08
CA LYS A 56 17.09 29.49 -1.94
C LYS A 56 17.96 28.36 -2.47
N SER A 57 18.02 27.22 -1.75
CA SER A 57 18.80 26.05 -2.15
C SER A 57 17.97 25.03 -2.94
N ALA A 58 16.70 25.31 -3.21
CA ALA A 58 15.84 24.37 -3.92
C ALA A 58 16.16 24.38 -5.43
N THR A 59 16.37 23.18 -5.98
CA THR A 59 16.61 22.96 -7.40
C THR A 59 15.53 22.05 -7.99
N PHE A 60 15.42 22.05 -9.33
CA PHE A 60 14.54 21.11 -10.02
C PHE A 60 15.00 19.67 -9.79
N GLN A 61 16.31 19.41 -9.74
CA GLN A 61 16.90 18.13 -9.41
C GLN A 61 16.41 17.58 -8.06
N ASN A 62 16.24 18.45 -7.05
CA ASN A 62 15.70 18.02 -5.77
C ASN A 62 14.26 17.49 -5.89
N ILE A 63 13.44 18.06 -6.78
CA ILE A 63 12.08 17.58 -7.05
C ILE A 63 12.12 16.22 -7.75
N GLU A 64 13.03 16.07 -8.72
CA GLU A 64 13.22 14.80 -9.43
C GLU A 64 13.71 13.70 -8.50
N ASP A 65 14.67 13.99 -7.63
CA ASP A 65 15.18 13.05 -6.64
C ASP A 65 14.06 12.54 -5.71
N ILE A 66 13.23 13.46 -5.20
CA ILE A 66 12.09 13.09 -4.35
C ILE A 66 11.07 12.26 -5.14
N TYR A 67 10.78 12.63 -6.38
CA TYR A 67 9.85 11.92 -7.25
C TYR A 67 10.34 10.49 -7.54
N ASN A 68 11.60 10.35 -7.95
CA ASN A 68 12.22 9.08 -8.31
C ASN A 68 12.39 8.17 -7.08
N PHE A 69 12.79 8.74 -5.94
CA PHE A 69 12.80 8.02 -4.67
C PHE A 69 11.41 7.44 -4.35
N ASP A 70 10.36 8.27 -4.37
CA ASP A 70 9.00 7.83 -4.05
C ASP A 70 8.50 6.78 -5.06
N HIS A 71 8.91 6.88 -6.32
CA HIS A 71 8.62 5.88 -7.35
C HIS A 71 9.25 4.53 -7.01
N GLU A 72 10.56 4.48 -6.76
CA GLU A 72 11.28 3.25 -6.40
C GLU A 72 10.83 2.71 -5.05
N PHE A 73 10.58 3.59 -4.06
CA PHE A 73 10.04 3.20 -2.76
C PHE A 73 8.70 2.46 -2.88
N ARG A 74 7.77 2.98 -3.70
CA ARG A 74 6.50 2.28 -3.95
C ARG A 74 6.68 0.90 -4.56
N HIS A 75 7.66 0.71 -5.43
CA HIS A 75 7.94 -0.60 -6.04
C HIS A 75 8.48 -1.58 -5.01
N ILE A 76 9.41 -1.16 -4.13
CA ILE A 76 9.90 -1.98 -3.02
C ILE A 76 8.71 -2.41 -2.13
N ILE A 77 7.87 -1.46 -1.75
CA ILE A 77 6.73 -1.74 -0.88
C ILE A 77 5.71 -2.66 -1.56
N LEU A 78 5.39 -2.42 -2.84
CA LEU A 78 4.43 -3.23 -3.59
C LEU A 78 4.88 -4.68 -3.73
N HIS A 79 6.17 -4.91 -4.02
CA HIS A 79 6.77 -6.24 -4.10
C HIS A 79 6.54 -7.05 -2.80
N HIS A 80 6.77 -6.44 -1.65
CA HIS A 80 6.60 -7.12 -0.36
C HIS A 80 5.13 -7.24 0.07
N ILE A 81 4.26 -6.33 -0.37
CA ILE A 81 2.81 -6.48 -0.16
C ILE A 81 2.26 -7.66 -0.96
N GLU A 82 2.81 -7.98 -2.13
CA GLU A 82 2.43 -9.19 -2.89
C GLU A 82 2.63 -10.45 -2.04
N THR A 83 3.77 -10.57 -1.35
CA THR A 83 4.02 -11.67 -0.41
C THR A 83 2.94 -11.74 0.69
N ILE A 84 2.58 -10.59 1.27
CA ILE A 84 1.53 -10.50 2.29
C ILE A 84 0.16 -10.91 1.69
N GLU A 85 -0.17 -10.44 0.50
CA GLU A 85 -1.43 -10.76 -0.20
C GLU A 85 -1.58 -12.26 -0.44
N VAL A 86 -0.54 -12.90 -0.98
CA VAL A 86 -0.50 -14.36 -1.22
C VAL A 86 -0.66 -15.13 0.09
N GLN A 87 0.05 -14.73 1.14
CA GLN A 87 -0.04 -15.36 2.46
C GLN A 87 -1.44 -15.21 3.07
N MET A 88 -2.06 -14.04 2.97
CA MET A 88 -3.43 -13.80 3.46
C MET A 88 -4.45 -14.68 2.73
N LYS A 89 -4.38 -14.74 1.40
CA LYS A 89 -5.24 -15.59 0.57
C LYS A 89 -5.09 -17.07 0.94
N SER A 90 -3.86 -17.56 1.05
CA SER A 90 -3.55 -18.95 1.36
C SER A 90 -4.05 -19.35 2.75
N ILE A 91 -3.73 -18.56 3.78
CA ILE A 91 -4.15 -18.85 5.17
C ILE A 91 -5.67 -18.77 5.30
N TYR A 92 -6.30 -17.75 4.70
CA TYR A 92 -7.76 -17.62 4.71
C TYR A 92 -8.43 -18.83 4.06
N ALA A 93 -8.01 -19.22 2.85
CA ALA A 93 -8.57 -20.37 2.14
C ALA A 93 -8.39 -21.66 2.93
N TYR A 94 -7.22 -21.88 3.52
CA TYR A 94 -6.92 -23.08 4.30
C TYR A 94 -7.82 -23.20 5.54
N GLU A 95 -7.87 -22.16 6.39
CA GLU A 95 -8.62 -22.21 7.63
C GLU A 95 -10.14 -22.19 7.39
N PHE A 96 -10.60 -21.43 6.38
CA PHE A 96 -12.01 -21.42 5.98
C PHE A 96 -12.46 -22.80 5.48
N THR A 97 -11.70 -23.40 4.56
CA THR A 97 -12.04 -24.72 3.99
C THR A 97 -12.06 -25.82 5.06
N LYS A 98 -11.19 -25.75 6.03
CA LYS A 98 -11.14 -26.69 7.16
C LYS A 98 -12.44 -26.68 7.98
N VAL A 99 -13.12 -25.56 8.07
CA VAL A 99 -14.38 -25.39 8.84
C VAL A 99 -15.60 -25.66 7.97
N TYR A 100 -15.65 -25.10 6.77
CA TYR A 100 -16.86 -25.05 5.93
C TYR A 100 -16.77 -25.90 4.66
N GLY A 101 -15.66 -26.60 4.44
CA GLY A 101 -15.42 -27.38 3.23
C GLY A 101 -14.99 -26.55 2.02
N PRO A 102 -14.61 -27.22 0.93
CA PRO A 102 -14.02 -26.58 -0.26
C PRO A 102 -14.96 -25.59 -0.96
N LEU A 103 -16.25 -25.79 -0.90
CA LEU A 103 -17.28 -24.97 -1.54
C LEU A 103 -18.11 -24.15 -0.56
N GLY A 104 -17.80 -24.20 0.75
CA GLY A 104 -18.54 -23.48 1.77
C GLY A 104 -18.58 -21.95 1.55
N TYR A 105 -17.65 -21.41 0.77
CA TYR A 105 -17.62 -20.00 0.40
C TYR A 105 -18.77 -19.58 -0.54
N LEU A 106 -19.45 -20.51 -1.16
CA LEU A 106 -20.64 -20.26 -1.98
C LEU A 106 -21.93 -20.10 -1.13
N ASP A 107 -21.90 -20.60 0.10
CA ASP A 107 -23.05 -20.51 1.00
C ASP A 107 -23.00 -19.17 1.78
N THR A 108 -23.95 -18.28 1.49
CA THR A 108 -24.07 -16.97 2.15
C THR A 108 -24.33 -17.09 3.65
N ALA A 109 -24.88 -18.22 4.14
CA ALA A 109 -25.13 -18.45 5.56
C ALA A 109 -23.85 -18.53 6.40
N ASN A 110 -22.69 -18.80 5.80
CA ASN A 110 -21.40 -18.84 6.46
C ASN A 110 -20.80 -17.44 6.75
N PHE A 111 -21.54 -16.37 6.41
CA PHE A 111 -21.07 -14.99 6.54
C PHE A 111 -22.10 -14.10 7.25
N SER A 112 -21.61 -13.21 8.09
CA SER A 112 -22.44 -12.28 8.87
C SER A 112 -23.09 -11.16 8.06
N ASN A 113 -22.63 -10.89 6.84
CA ASN A 113 -23.18 -9.90 5.92
C ASN A 113 -23.36 -10.52 4.53
N GLN A 114 -24.56 -11.03 4.28
CA GLN A 114 -24.89 -11.76 3.04
C GLN A 114 -24.78 -10.86 1.80
N ALA A 115 -25.29 -9.63 1.85
CA ALA A 115 -25.26 -8.71 0.72
C ALA A 115 -23.81 -8.37 0.31
N LYS A 116 -22.92 -8.16 1.29
CA LYS A 116 -21.49 -7.92 0.99
C LYS A 116 -20.79 -9.16 0.45
N HIS A 117 -21.14 -10.33 0.94
CA HIS A 117 -20.65 -11.60 0.41
C HIS A 117 -21.06 -11.77 -1.07
N GLU A 118 -22.34 -11.60 -1.39
CA GLU A 118 -22.87 -11.71 -2.76
C GLU A 118 -22.19 -10.76 -3.73
N GLU A 119 -21.94 -9.49 -3.32
CA GLU A 119 -21.18 -8.50 -4.10
C GLU A 119 -19.79 -9.02 -4.46
N ILE A 120 -19.07 -9.58 -3.48
CA ILE A 120 -17.70 -10.09 -3.68
C ILE A 120 -17.71 -11.29 -4.61
N ILE A 121 -18.61 -12.24 -4.40
CA ILE A 121 -18.70 -13.45 -5.21
C ILE A 121 -19.11 -13.12 -6.65
N GLU A 122 -20.06 -12.21 -6.86
CA GLU A 122 -20.43 -11.80 -8.23
C GLU A 122 -19.27 -11.11 -8.95
N LYS A 123 -18.53 -10.23 -8.28
CA LYS A 123 -17.33 -9.61 -8.83
C LYS A 123 -16.26 -10.65 -9.21
N ALA A 124 -16.02 -11.63 -8.35
CA ALA A 124 -15.07 -12.72 -8.63
C ALA A 124 -15.56 -13.62 -9.77
N ASN A 125 -16.88 -13.86 -9.88
CA ASN A 125 -17.46 -14.59 -11.00
C ASN A 125 -17.33 -13.85 -12.34
N GLN A 126 -17.35 -12.51 -12.34
CA GLN A 126 -17.03 -11.72 -13.54
C GLN A 126 -15.57 -11.92 -13.94
N GLN A 127 -14.63 -11.89 -12.99
CA GLN A 127 -13.22 -12.22 -13.25
C GLN A 127 -13.06 -13.66 -13.77
N LYS A 128 -13.76 -14.63 -13.18
CA LYS A 128 -13.79 -16.02 -13.64
C LYS A 128 -14.19 -16.13 -15.11
N ARG A 129 -15.27 -15.46 -15.52
CA ARG A 129 -15.74 -15.45 -16.93
C ARG A 129 -14.70 -14.84 -17.88
N GLN A 130 -14.08 -13.72 -17.50
CA GLN A 130 -13.08 -13.04 -18.32
C GLN A 130 -11.79 -13.85 -18.47
N ARG A 131 -11.36 -14.53 -17.41
CA ARG A 131 -10.08 -15.25 -17.35
C ARG A 131 -10.16 -16.71 -17.80
N LEU A 132 -11.37 -17.27 -17.92
CA LEU A 132 -11.58 -18.69 -18.27
C LEU A 132 -10.84 -19.10 -19.57
N ALA A 133 -10.80 -18.23 -20.58
CA ALA A 133 -10.13 -18.53 -21.86
C ALA A 133 -8.59 -18.61 -21.73
N HIS A 134 -7.99 -18.04 -20.68
CA HIS A 134 -6.55 -17.87 -20.54
C HIS A 134 -5.93 -18.65 -19.37
N GLU A 135 -6.71 -18.96 -18.32
CA GLU A 135 -6.20 -19.62 -17.13
C GLU A 135 -6.39 -21.14 -17.17
N ALA A 136 -5.31 -21.88 -17.12
CA ALA A 136 -5.32 -23.34 -17.22
C ALA A 136 -6.13 -24.00 -16.09
N TYR A 137 -6.00 -23.53 -14.83
CA TYR A 137 -6.71 -24.10 -13.70
C TYR A 137 -8.24 -23.90 -13.79
N LEU A 138 -8.70 -22.76 -14.35
CA LEU A 138 -10.12 -22.52 -14.55
C LEU A 138 -10.68 -23.47 -15.60
N LYS A 139 -9.96 -23.68 -16.71
CA LYS A 139 -10.34 -24.68 -17.75
C LYS A 139 -10.42 -26.07 -17.14
N HIS A 140 -9.45 -26.44 -16.33
CA HIS A 140 -9.41 -27.75 -15.69
C HIS A 140 -10.64 -27.99 -14.83
N PHE A 141 -10.97 -27.09 -13.88
CA PHE A 141 -12.14 -27.29 -13.03
C PHE A 141 -13.47 -27.25 -13.82
N ILE A 142 -13.62 -26.27 -14.71
CA ILE A 142 -14.92 -26.00 -15.37
C ILE A 142 -15.14 -26.91 -16.57
N ASN A 143 -14.15 -27.03 -17.48
CA ASN A 143 -14.31 -27.73 -18.75
C ASN A 143 -13.98 -29.23 -18.64
N ASP A 144 -12.92 -29.59 -17.88
CA ASP A 144 -12.46 -30.98 -17.83
C ASP A 144 -13.18 -31.76 -16.74
N LEU A 145 -13.26 -31.18 -15.52
CA LEU A 145 -13.89 -31.85 -14.37
C LEU A 145 -15.38 -31.56 -14.22
N HIS A 146 -15.91 -30.52 -14.89
CA HIS A 146 -17.29 -30.04 -14.71
C HIS A 146 -17.69 -29.81 -13.25
N GLN A 147 -16.78 -29.19 -12.47
CA GLN A 147 -16.93 -28.95 -11.03
C GLN A 147 -16.83 -27.48 -10.68
N GLU A 148 -17.40 -27.12 -9.55
CA GLU A 148 -17.15 -25.81 -8.94
C GLU A 148 -15.70 -25.72 -8.45
N ILE A 149 -15.16 -24.48 -8.47
CA ILE A 149 -13.77 -24.22 -8.12
C ILE A 149 -13.65 -24.22 -6.58
N PRO A 150 -12.79 -25.02 -5.97
CA PRO A 150 -12.59 -24.99 -4.52
C PRO A 150 -11.94 -23.68 -4.07
N LEU A 151 -12.22 -23.25 -2.83
CA LEU A 151 -11.77 -21.94 -2.32
C LEU A 151 -10.27 -21.71 -2.47
N TRP A 152 -9.42 -22.71 -2.26
CA TRP A 152 -7.96 -22.58 -2.40
C TRP A 152 -7.48 -22.25 -3.82
N ALA A 153 -8.29 -22.49 -4.85
CA ALA A 153 -8.07 -22.05 -6.22
C ALA A 153 -8.87 -20.78 -6.55
N TYR A 154 -10.04 -20.62 -5.93
CA TYR A 154 -10.92 -19.47 -6.15
C TYR A 154 -10.32 -18.14 -5.63
N VAL A 155 -9.49 -18.21 -4.58
CA VAL A 155 -8.84 -17.00 -4.00
C VAL A 155 -7.96 -16.24 -4.98
N ASP A 156 -7.51 -16.87 -6.08
CA ASP A 156 -6.75 -16.19 -7.14
C ASP A 156 -7.60 -15.24 -7.99
N LEU A 157 -8.92 -15.38 -7.91
CA LEU A 157 -9.87 -14.45 -8.53
C LEU A 157 -10.18 -13.24 -7.64
N LEU A 158 -9.80 -13.29 -6.37
CA LEU A 158 -10.07 -12.28 -5.36
C LEU A 158 -8.89 -11.31 -5.24
N THR A 159 -9.18 -10.04 -4.98
CA THR A 159 -8.17 -9.04 -4.61
C THR A 159 -7.89 -9.09 -3.11
N ILE A 160 -6.80 -8.45 -2.66
CA ILE A 160 -6.52 -8.27 -1.22
C ILE A 160 -7.70 -7.59 -0.49
N SER A 161 -8.40 -6.66 -1.17
CA SER A 161 -9.60 -6.01 -0.64
C SER A 161 -10.74 -7.00 -0.42
N ASP A 162 -10.97 -7.90 -1.38
CA ASP A 162 -12.03 -8.90 -1.28
C ASP A 162 -11.75 -9.87 -0.13
N ILE A 163 -10.49 -10.31 0.04
CA ILE A 163 -10.08 -11.15 1.20
C ILE A 163 -10.23 -10.40 2.52
N SER A 164 -9.86 -9.12 2.57
CA SER A 164 -10.04 -8.29 3.77
C SER A 164 -11.52 -8.18 4.15
N PHE A 165 -12.42 -8.01 3.18
CA PHE A 165 -13.86 -7.99 3.43
C PHE A 165 -14.41 -9.36 3.82
N LEU A 166 -14.06 -10.45 3.12
CA LEU A 166 -14.47 -11.80 3.50
C LEU A 166 -14.04 -12.14 4.93
N TYR A 167 -12.80 -11.80 5.30
CA TYR A 167 -12.34 -11.92 6.67
C TYR A 167 -13.21 -11.12 7.65
N SER A 168 -13.55 -9.87 7.32
CA SER A 168 -14.33 -8.99 8.20
C SER A 168 -15.72 -9.55 8.50
N ILE A 169 -16.38 -10.17 7.51
CA ILE A 169 -17.71 -10.76 7.60
C ILE A 169 -17.71 -12.25 8.00
N SER A 170 -16.54 -12.86 8.19
CA SER A 170 -16.42 -14.23 8.70
C SER A 170 -16.74 -14.30 10.18
N GLU A 171 -17.11 -15.48 10.66
CA GLU A 171 -17.40 -15.72 12.08
C GLU A 171 -16.16 -15.52 12.96
N ARG A 172 -16.41 -15.11 14.21
CA ARG A 172 -15.35 -14.78 15.17
C ARG A 172 -14.36 -15.93 15.42
N PRO A 173 -14.76 -17.21 15.62
CA PRO A 173 -13.80 -18.30 15.85
C PRO A 173 -12.83 -18.50 14.68
N LEU A 174 -13.32 -18.37 13.42
CA LEU A 174 -12.46 -18.45 12.24
C LEU A 174 -11.47 -17.27 12.19
N LYS A 175 -11.95 -16.05 12.46
CA LYS A 175 -11.09 -14.85 12.51
C LYS A 175 -9.98 -14.98 13.57
N GLU A 176 -10.29 -15.50 14.74
CA GLU A 176 -9.32 -15.77 15.81
C GLU A 176 -8.27 -16.79 15.38
N THR A 177 -8.70 -17.89 14.74
CA THR A 177 -7.79 -18.92 14.21
C THR A 177 -6.84 -18.34 13.16
N ILE A 178 -7.36 -17.54 12.21
CA ILE A 178 -6.54 -16.89 11.20
C ILE A 178 -5.56 -15.89 11.84
N ALA A 179 -6.02 -15.08 12.82
CA ALA A 179 -5.16 -14.13 13.53
C ALA A 179 -3.99 -14.81 14.26
N HIS A 180 -4.22 -16.00 14.84
CA HIS A 180 -3.17 -16.81 15.46
C HIS A 180 -2.10 -17.25 14.46
N ARG A 181 -2.45 -17.50 13.18
CA ARG A 181 -1.45 -17.81 12.13
C ARG A 181 -0.50 -16.64 11.84
N PHE A 182 -0.94 -15.41 12.12
CA PHE A 182 -0.10 -14.21 12.05
C PHE A 182 0.53 -13.81 13.40
N GLY A 183 0.53 -14.72 14.39
CA GLY A 183 1.10 -14.47 15.71
C GLY A 183 0.30 -13.49 16.58
N LEU A 184 -0.93 -13.16 16.21
CA LEU A 184 -1.81 -12.26 16.95
C LEU A 184 -2.70 -13.06 17.92
N THR A 185 -2.09 -13.56 19.00
CA THR A 185 -2.73 -14.44 20.00
C THR A 185 -3.38 -13.70 21.18
N MET A 186 -3.25 -12.36 21.23
CA MET A 186 -3.81 -11.54 22.30
C MET A 186 -5.32 -11.32 22.14
N ASN A 187 -5.97 -10.89 23.22
CA ASN A 187 -7.33 -10.38 23.15
C ASN A 187 -7.44 -9.31 22.05
N ARG A 188 -8.47 -9.40 21.19
CA ARG A 188 -8.66 -8.54 20.02
C ARG A 188 -7.65 -8.76 18.88
N GLY A 189 -6.91 -9.89 18.87
CA GLY A 189 -6.00 -10.20 17.77
C GLY A 189 -6.71 -10.26 16.40
N SER A 190 -7.93 -10.77 16.37
CA SER A 190 -8.76 -10.83 15.16
C SER A 190 -9.18 -9.44 14.63
N GLU A 191 -9.53 -8.50 15.52
CA GLU A 191 -9.83 -7.12 15.11
C GLU A 191 -8.57 -6.39 14.61
N ILE A 192 -7.44 -6.62 15.28
CA ILE A 192 -6.15 -6.05 14.88
C ILE A 192 -5.74 -6.58 13.50
N LEU A 193 -5.87 -7.88 13.23
CA LEU A 193 -5.60 -8.43 11.90
C LEU A 193 -6.50 -7.80 10.84
N GLY A 194 -7.80 -7.64 11.11
CA GLY A 194 -8.73 -6.96 10.20
C GLY A 194 -8.26 -5.55 9.84
N GLN A 195 -7.80 -4.78 10.83
CA GLN A 195 -7.22 -3.45 10.59
C GLN A 195 -5.93 -3.51 9.77
N TYR A 196 -5.07 -4.51 9.99
CA TYR A 196 -3.85 -4.71 9.21
C TYR A 196 -4.16 -5.05 7.74
N MET A 197 -5.09 -5.97 7.49
CA MET A 197 -5.54 -6.33 6.15
C MET A 197 -6.09 -5.10 5.40
N HIS A 198 -6.92 -4.31 6.06
CA HIS A 198 -7.43 -3.06 5.50
C HIS A 198 -6.31 -2.05 5.21
N SER A 199 -5.36 -1.89 6.14
CA SER A 199 -4.19 -1.02 5.96
C SER A 199 -3.34 -1.45 4.77
N MET A 200 -3.10 -2.76 4.60
CA MET A 200 -2.35 -3.29 3.44
C MET A 200 -3.10 -3.05 2.14
N THR A 201 -4.42 -3.17 2.12
CA THR A 201 -5.26 -2.84 0.96
C THR A 201 -5.06 -1.37 0.53
N ILE A 202 -5.05 -0.44 1.47
CA ILE A 202 -4.84 0.99 1.19
C ILE A 202 -3.46 1.22 0.57
N ILE A 203 -2.40 0.72 1.19
CA ILE A 203 -1.03 0.93 0.71
C ILE A 203 -0.80 0.24 -0.64
N ARG A 204 -1.30 -0.99 -0.80
CA ARG A 204 -1.23 -1.72 -2.08
C ARG A 204 -1.84 -0.91 -3.21
N ASN A 205 -3.04 -0.37 -3.00
CA ASN A 205 -3.73 0.42 -4.03
C ASN A 205 -2.99 1.73 -4.34
N LEU A 206 -2.47 2.42 -3.32
CA LEU A 206 -1.66 3.62 -3.53
C LEU A 206 -0.39 3.32 -4.34
N CYS A 207 0.33 2.25 -4.01
CA CYS A 207 1.53 1.84 -4.74
C CYS A 207 1.20 1.45 -6.18
N ALA A 208 0.20 0.58 -6.39
CA ALA A 208 -0.20 0.08 -7.70
C ALA A 208 -0.71 1.17 -8.65
N HIS A 209 -1.40 2.19 -8.10
CA HIS A 209 -1.87 3.34 -8.89
C HIS A 209 -0.85 4.48 -8.96
N GLY A 210 0.38 4.27 -8.49
CA GLY A 210 1.43 5.26 -8.54
C GLY A 210 1.14 6.53 -7.71
N SER A 211 0.27 6.48 -6.72
CA SER A 211 -0.05 7.63 -5.87
C SER A 211 1.12 7.98 -4.96
N ARG A 212 1.32 9.28 -4.73
CA ARG A 212 2.41 9.79 -3.88
C ARG A 212 2.27 9.30 -2.43
N ILE A 213 3.35 8.75 -1.87
CA ILE A 213 3.50 8.41 -0.44
C ILE A 213 4.29 9.49 0.30
N TYR A 214 5.29 10.10 -0.34
CA TYR A 214 6.10 11.17 0.22
C TYR A 214 5.24 12.30 0.81
N ASN A 215 5.48 12.67 2.06
CA ASN A 215 4.74 13.71 2.78
C ASN A 215 3.21 13.56 2.70
N ARG A 216 2.74 12.30 2.80
CA ARG A 216 1.32 11.99 2.80
C ARG A 216 0.83 11.76 4.23
N LEU A 217 -0.26 12.41 4.59
CA LEU A 217 -1.00 12.12 5.81
C LEU A 217 -2.09 11.09 5.52
N PHE A 218 -2.12 10.03 6.31
CA PHE A 218 -3.11 8.97 6.23
C PHE A 218 -4.18 9.18 7.31
N GLU A 219 -5.45 9.11 6.91
CA GLU A 219 -6.58 9.12 7.84
C GLU A 219 -6.64 7.80 8.62
N GLN A 220 -6.48 6.69 7.91
CA GLN A 220 -6.38 5.36 8.51
C GLN A 220 -5.02 5.21 9.17
N LYS A 221 -5.04 5.05 10.50
CA LYS A 221 -3.83 4.85 11.31
C LYS A 221 -3.70 3.38 11.70
N PRO A 222 -2.54 2.75 11.45
CA PRO A 222 -2.29 1.39 11.89
C PRO A 222 -2.40 1.24 13.42
N SER A 223 -2.94 0.10 13.86
CA SER A 223 -2.93 -0.26 15.28
C SER A 223 -1.55 -0.74 15.69
N LEU A 224 -0.84 0.02 16.52
CA LEU A 224 0.51 -0.26 16.98
C LEU A 224 0.53 -0.52 18.48
N ASN A 225 1.33 -1.49 18.92
CA ASN A 225 1.56 -1.70 20.34
C ASN A 225 2.51 -0.63 20.94
N LYS A 226 2.68 -0.61 22.26
CA LYS A 226 3.53 0.38 22.96
C LYS A 226 4.98 0.39 22.48
N LYS A 227 5.56 -0.78 22.15
CA LYS A 227 6.95 -0.88 21.65
C LYS A 227 7.08 -0.26 20.25
N GLU A 228 6.11 -0.51 19.38
CA GLU A 228 6.06 0.06 18.02
C GLU A 228 5.77 1.56 18.06
N GLN A 229 4.86 2.02 18.91
CA GLN A 229 4.60 3.45 19.11
C GLN A 229 5.86 4.20 19.53
N ALA A 230 6.73 3.60 20.35
CA ALA A 230 8.00 4.20 20.76
C ALA A 230 9.01 4.41 19.61
N LEU A 231 8.77 3.77 18.45
CA LEU A 231 9.58 3.94 17.23
C LEU A 231 9.11 5.10 16.35
N LEU A 232 7.92 5.65 16.60
CA LEU A 232 7.36 6.77 15.83
C LEU A 232 8.09 8.10 16.17
N ILE A 233 7.99 9.06 15.28
CA ILE A 233 8.41 10.43 15.54
C ILE A 233 7.54 11.01 16.67
N ARG A 234 8.18 11.65 17.65
CA ARG A 234 7.50 12.40 18.69
C ARG A 234 7.26 13.83 18.24
N ARG A 235 6.02 14.27 18.23
CA ARG A 235 5.63 15.63 17.91
C ARG A 235 5.95 16.60 19.04
N GLU A 236 5.91 17.89 18.78
CA GLU A 236 6.13 18.95 19.78
C GLU A 236 5.14 18.89 20.95
N ASP A 237 3.89 18.49 20.68
CA ASP A 237 2.84 18.29 21.71
C ASP A 237 3.03 17.01 22.54
N GLY A 238 4.10 16.25 22.29
CA GLY A 238 4.42 15.00 22.96
C GLY A 238 3.70 13.77 22.43
N THR A 239 2.77 13.89 21.49
CA THR A 239 2.11 12.76 20.84
C THR A 239 3.03 12.06 19.84
N MET A 240 2.72 10.77 19.55
CA MET A 240 3.45 10.00 18.55
C MET A 240 2.81 10.15 17.17
N ASP A 241 3.62 10.41 16.13
CA ASP A 241 3.14 10.60 14.78
C ASP A 241 2.89 9.29 14.06
N ASN A 242 1.67 8.80 14.11
CA ASN A 242 1.20 7.63 13.37
C ASN A 242 0.35 8.03 12.15
N SER A 243 0.58 9.20 11.57
CA SER A 243 -0.17 9.68 10.41
C SER A 243 0.60 9.55 9.08
N HIS A 244 1.87 9.20 9.12
CA HIS A 244 2.72 8.95 7.96
C HIS A 244 2.90 7.45 7.69
N PHE A 245 3.63 7.13 6.61
CA PHE A 245 3.80 5.76 6.11
C PHE A 245 4.48 4.81 7.13
N PHE A 246 5.36 5.28 7.99
CA PHE A 246 6.17 4.42 8.87
C PHE A 246 5.33 3.47 9.75
N GLY A 247 4.14 3.88 10.18
CA GLY A 247 3.22 2.98 10.89
C GLY A 247 2.84 1.74 10.07
N PHE A 248 2.67 1.89 8.74
CA PHE A 248 2.40 0.76 7.83
C PHE A 248 3.64 -0.12 7.66
N PHE A 249 4.83 0.46 7.63
CA PHE A 249 6.09 -0.28 7.59
C PHE A 249 6.24 -1.20 8.81
N LEU A 250 5.86 -0.71 10.00
CA LEU A 250 5.86 -1.50 11.23
C LEU A 250 4.85 -2.66 11.20
N ILE A 251 3.69 -2.48 10.56
CA ILE A 251 2.74 -3.59 10.36
C ILE A 251 3.32 -4.62 9.38
N MET A 252 3.96 -4.18 8.30
CA MET A 252 4.60 -5.09 7.34
C MET A 252 5.64 -5.98 8.03
N ARG A 253 6.39 -5.44 9.00
CA ARG A 253 7.32 -6.22 9.85
C ARG A 253 6.63 -7.39 10.58
N ARG A 254 5.35 -7.24 10.93
CA ARG A 254 4.58 -8.30 11.61
C ARG A 254 3.99 -9.32 10.66
N LEU A 255 3.66 -8.90 9.46
CA LEU A 255 2.96 -9.72 8.48
C LEU A 255 3.91 -10.50 7.59
N LEU A 256 5.11 -9.98 7.34
CA LEU A 256 6.12 -10.62 6.51
C LEU A 256 6.91 -11.69 7.31
N PRO A 257 7.38 -12.76 6.64
CA PRO A 257 8.49 -13.56 7.13
C PRO A 257 9.71 -12.66 7.44
N ALA A 258 10.52 -13.07 8.43
CA ALA A 258 11.62 -12.23 8.91
C ALA A 258 12.65 -11.90 7.81
N GLU A 259 12.94 -12.87 6.93
CA GLU A 259 13.83 -12.71 5.78
C GLU A 259 13.30 -11.69 4.76
N ASN A 260 12.01 -11.74 4.43
CA ASN A 260 11.39 -10.78 3.50
C ASN A 260 11.34 -9.35 4.09
N PHE A 261 11.13 -9.23 5.41
CA PHE A 261 11.21 -7.91 6.06
C PHE A 261 12.64 -7.38 6.05
N ALA A 262 13.65 -8.23 6.30
CA ALA A 262 15.05 -7.84 6.24
C ALA A 262 15.42 -7.36 4.83
N GLU A 263 15.03 -8.09 3.78
CA GLU A 263 15.23 -7.70 2.38
C GLU A 263 14.60 -6.33 2.08
N MET A 264 13.33 -6.13 2.48
CA MET A 264 12.64 -4.84 2.32
C MET A 264 13.38 -3.70 3.02
N LYS A 265 13.84 -3.93 4.26
CA LYS A 265 14.58 -2.94 5.04
C LYS A 265 15.89 -2.55 4.34
N GLU A 266 16.68 -3.53 3.90
CA GLU A 266 17.94 -3.29 3.19
C GLU A 266 17.72 -2.55 1.87
N ALA A 267 16.68 -2.91 1.10
CA ALA A 267 16.33 -2.20 -0.12
C ALA A 267 15.96 -0.72 0.14
N VAL A 268 15.23 -0.44 1.23
CA VAL A 268 14.92 0.94 1.63
C VAL A 268 16.18 1.69 2.10
N ILE A 269 17.11 1.03 2.81
CA ILE A 269 18.39 1.62 3.21
C ILE A 269 19.19 2.01 1.97
N ALA A 270 19.38 1.10 1.02
CA ALA A 270 20.09 1.35 -0.23
C ALA A 270 19.45 2.51 -1.03
N LEU A 271 18.12 2.60 -1.02
CA LEU A 271 17.41 3.71 -1.65
C LEU A 271 17.72 5.06 -0.98
N THR A 272 17.86 5.11 0.36
CA THR A 272 18.27 6.34 1.05
C THR A 272 19.70 6.77 0.72
N GLU A 273 20.58 5.83 0.40
CA GLU A 273 21.96 6.12 -0.03
C GLU A 273 22.01 6.65 -1.47
N LYS A 274 21.15 6.09 -2.35
CA LYS A 274 21.01 6.53 -3.74
C LYS A 274 20.48 7.98 -3.86
N TYR A 275 19.57 8.38 -2.95
CA TYR A 275 18.93 9.70 -2.95
C TYR A 275 19.15 10.41 -1.60
N PRO A 276 20.37 10.84 -1.27
CA PRO A 276 20.72 11.37 0.06
C PRO A 276 20.02 12.69 0.41
N PHE A 277 19.49 13.40 -0.59
CA PHE A 277 18.69 14.59 -0.39
C PHE A 277 17.32 14.30 0.23
N VAL A 278 16.77 13.08 0.01
CA VAL A 278 15.39 12.76 0.42
C VAL A 278 15.31 12.46 1.92
N ARG A 279 14.54 13.25 2.61
CA ARG A 279 14.35 13.14 4.06
C ARG A 279 13.30 12.09 4.40
N MET A 280 13.67 11.12 5.22
CA MET A 280 12.81 10.01 5.64
C MET A 280 11.75 10.40 6.67
N ASP A 281 11.91 11.53 7.36
CA ASP A 281 10.91 12.05 8.29
C ASP A 281 9.58 12.42 7.59
N TYR A 282 9.60 12.77 6.30
CA TYR A 282 8.39 12.94 5.48
C TYR A 282 7.64 11.64 5.17
N TYR A 283 8.25 10.49 5.43
CA TYR A 283 7.59 9.18 5.47
C TYR A 283 7.26 8.75 6.91
N GLY A 284 7.65 9.51 7.91
CA GLY A 284 7.44 9.23 9.34
C GLY A 284 8.54 8.39 9.99
N PHE A 285 9.67 8.18 9.31
CA PHE A 285 10.82 7.48 9.89
C PHE A 285 11.65 8.42 10.76
N ARG A 286 12.07 7.96 11.92
CA ARG A 286 13.05 8.65 12.77
C ARG A 286 14.46 8.48 12.22
N ASP A 287 15.37 9.33 12.60
CA ASP A 287 16.78 9.27 12.14
C ASP A 287 17.46 7.94 12.54
N ASP A 288 17.09 7.37 13.70
CA ASP A 288 17.67 6.13 14.24
C ASP A 288 16.94 4.84 13.81
N TRP A 289 16.05 4.91 12.82
CA TRP A 289 15.22 3.76 12.41
C TRP A 289 16.01 2.56 11.91
N LYS A 290 17.17 2.81 11.29
CA LYS A 290 18.03 1.76 10.74
C LYS A 290 18.57 0.82 11.82
N GLU A 291 18.91 1.37 12.99
CA GLU A 291 19.43 0.62 14.13
C GLU A 291 18.32 0.01 15.00
N LYS A 292 17.11 0.58 14.97
CA LYS A 292 15.99 0.17 15.85
C LYS A 292 15.10 -0.92 15.25
N LEU A 293 15.18 -1.17 13.96
CA LEU A 293 14.43 -2.21 13.26
C LEU A 293 15.32 -3.41 12.90
#